data_748a0ec05bc845937283f9f7047f5ec4
#
_entry.id   748a0ec05bc845937283f9f7047f5ec4
#
_cell.length_a   1.000
_cell.length_b   1.000
_cell.length_c   1.000
_cell.angle_alpha   90.00
_cell.angle_beta   90.00
_cell.angle_gamma   90.00
#
_symmetry.space_group_name_H-M   'P 1'
#
loop_
_entity.id
_entity.type
_entity.pdbx_description
1 polymer ?
#
loop_
_entity_poly.entity_id
_entity_poly.type
_entity_poly.pdbx_seq_one_letter_code
_entity_poly.pdbx_strand_id
1 'polypeptide(L)'
;MARVVVITGGGTGIGAACARLMRAAGDRVFITGRREAPLQAVAAETGATALVGNAADGEVWRQRLLPIILAQTGGIDALICSAGGMGNSPAAETSDSQWREALDGNLTSAFASVRACLPSLIARRGNVLFVASIASLAAGPQACGYVTAKHALIGLMRSIARDYGPQGVRANAVCPGWVTTPMADEEMIPLMQAEGLSLTEAYQRVCRDVPLRRPASPEEIAEACHFLCSPQAAIISGATLVADGGASIVDVPTLAFA
;
A
#
# COMPACT_ATOMS: atom_id res chain seq x y z
N MET A 1 -4.91 5.73 -25.44
CA MET A 1 -5.12 6.80 -24.43
C MET A 1 -4.27 6.47 -23.23
N ALA A 2 -3.76 7.48 -22.49
CA ALA A 2 -3.07 7.28 -21.22
C ALA A 2 -4.02 6.61 -20.21
N ARG A 3 -3.56 5.64 -19.45
CA ARG A 3 -4.35 5.02 -18.38
C ARG A 3 -4.55 6.02 -17.24
N VAL A 4 -5.67 5.93 -16.56
CA VAL A 4 -5.98 6.74 -15.38
C VAL A 4 -5.73 5.89 -14.14
N VAL A 5 -4.75 6.31 -13.34
CA VAL A 5 -4.33 5.62 -12.12
C VAL A 5 -4.63 6.49 -10.91
N VAL A 6 -5.31 5.95 -9.92
CA VAL A 6 -5.60 6.58 -8.64
C VAL A 6 -4.79 5.89 -7.55
N ILE A 7 -4.07 6.68 -6.73
CA ILE A 7 -3.18 6.16 -5.68
C ILE A 7 -3.57 6.79 -4.35
N THR A 8 -4.02 5.98 -3.40
CA THR A 8 -4.20 6.45 -2.01
C THR A 8 -2.87 6.41 -1.26
N GLY A 9 -2.65 7.35 -0.33
CA GLY A 9 -1.36 7.46 0.34
C GLY A 9 -0.22 7.93 -0.57
N GLY A 10 -0.55 8.65 -1.68
CA GLY A 10 0.39 9.02 -2.74
C GLY A 10 1.37 10.14 -2.39
N GLY A 11 1.35 10.68 -1.17
CA GLY A 11 2.23 11.78 -0.76
C GLY A 11 3.59 11.36 -0.21
N THR A 12 3.80 10.10 0.15
CA THR A 12 5.07 9.61 0.74
C THR A 12 5.31 8.13 0.41
N GLY A 13 6.53 7.67 0.65
CA GLY A 13 6.90 6.25 0.61
C GLY A 13 6.51 5.56 -0.70
N ILE A 14 5.97 4.35 -0.59
CA ILE A 14 5.60 3.50 -1.73
C ILE A 14 4.57 4.18 -2.64
N GLY A 15 3.57 4.88 -2.06
CA GLY A 15 2.56 5.57 -2.88
C GLY A 15 3.14 6.69 -3.72
N ALA A 16 4.10 7.46 -3.20
CA ALA A 16 4.81 8.50 -3.96
C ALA A 16 5.71 7.90 -5.04
N ALA A 17 6.42 6.80 -4.74
CA ALA A 17 7.23 6.08 -5.73
C ALA A 17 6.35 5.51 -6.87
N CYS A 18 5.19 4.95 -6.54
CA CYS A 18 4.21 4.54 -7.56
C CYS A 18 3.76 5.73 -8.42
N ALA A 19 3.51 6.89 -7.81
CA ALA A 19 3.11 8.07 -8.58
C ALA A 19 4.19 8.52 -9.58
N ARG A 20 5.46 8.54 -9.17
CA ARG A 20 6.60 8.82 -10.04
C ARG A 20 6.65 7.85 -11.22
N LEU A 21 6.66 6.56 -10.92
CA LEU A 21 6.80 5.52 -11.93
C LEU A 21 5.63 5.50 -12.93
N MET A 22 4.39 5.56 -12.45
CA MET A 22 3.21 5.60 -13.32
C MET A 22 3.18 6.86 -14.20
N ARG A 23 3.59 8.02 -13.67
CA ARG A 23 3.72 9.25 -14.46
C ARG A 23 4.81 9.13 -15.53
N ALA A 24 5.97 8.58 -15.17
CA ALA A 24 7.06 8.33 -16.12
C ALA A 24 6.64 7.34 -17.23
N ALA A 25 5.76 6.40 -16.91
CA ALA A 25 5.16 5.48 -17.90
C ALA A 25 4.07 6.11 -18.79
N GLY A 26 3.77 7.42 -18.59
CA GLY A 26 2.78 8.15 -19.39
C GLY A 26 1.34 8.06 -18.88
N ASP A 27 1.12 7.49 -17.71
CA ASP A 27 -0.21 7.40 -17.10
C ASP A 27 -0.68 8.77 -16.59
N ARG A 28 -1.99 9.00 -16.55
CA ARG A 28 -2.61 10.12 -15.85
C ARG A 28 -2.85 9.72 -14.39
N VAL A 29 -2.13 10.33 -13.48
CA VAL A 29 -2.09 9.92 -12.07
C VAL A 29 -2.80 10.92 -11.17
N PHE A 30 -3.68 10.43 -10.31
CA PHE A 30 -4.29 11.14 -9.20
C PHE A 30 -3.77 10.54 -7.89
N ILE A 31 -3.28 11.39 -6.99
CA ILE A 31 -2.81 10.97 -5.68
C ILE A 31 -3.70 11.56 -4.59
N THR A 32 -4.04 10.77 -3.57
CA THR A 32 -4.85 11.25 -2.45
C THR A 32 -4.23 10.88 -1.10
N GLY A 33 -4.51 11.70 -0.10
CA GLY A 33 -4.06 11.55 1.27
C GLY A 33 -4.54 12.69 2.15
N ARG A 34 -4.33 12.57 3.44
CA ARG A 34 -4.80 13.56 4.44
C ARG A 34 -3.93 14.80 4.52
N ARG A 35 -2.62 14.66 4.28
CA ARG A 35 -1.62 15.74 4.41
C ARG A 35 -1.41 16.43 3.07
N GLU A 36 -1.72 17.72 3.01
CA GLU A 36 -1.65 18.49 1.76
C GLU A 36 -0.22 18.68 1.28
N ALA A 37 0.69 19.13 2.15
CA ALA A 37 2.05 19.49 1.75
C ALA A 37 2.82 18.35 1.06
N PRO A 38 2.85 17.09 1.58
CA PRO A 38 3.50 15.98 0.86
C PRO A 38 2.84 15.66 -0.49
N LEU A 39 1.50 15.76 -0.59
CA LEU A 39 0.81 15.53 -1.86
C LEU A 39 1.19 16.60 -2.90
N GLN A 40 1.23 17.86 -2.52
CA GLN A 40 1.59 18.95 -3.40
C GLN A 40 3.05 18.84 -3.86
N ALA A 41 3.96 18.41 -2.98
CA ALA A 41 5.36 18.17 -3.34
C ALA A 41 5.47 17.10 -4.44
N VAL A 42 4.81 15.95 -4.27
CA VAL A 42 4.79 14.88 -5.30
C VAL A 42 4.10 15.35 -6.59
N ALA A 43 3.01 16.09 -6.47
CA ALA A 43 2.30 16.62 -7.63
C ALA A 43 3.17 17.60 -8.44
N ALA A 44 3.88 18.51 -7.78
CA ALA A 44 4.80 19.45 -8.41
C ALA A 44 5.96 18.75 -9.12
N GLU A 45 6.50 17.69 -8.51
CA GLU A 45 7.60 16.90 -9.07
C GLU A 45 7.16 16.08 -10.29
N THR A 46 5.97 15.46 -10.23
CA THR A 46 5.58 14.41 -11.19
C THR A 46 4.55 14.89 -12.23
N GLY A 47 3.87 15.99 -11.96
CA GLY A 47 2.68 16.39 -12.73
C GLY A 47 1.44 15.53 -12.42
N ALA A 48 1.44 14.78 -11.32
CA ALA A 48 0.23 14.10 -10.82
C ALA A 48 -0.77 15.12 -10.26
N THR A 49 -2.05 14.79 -10.24
CA THR A 49 -3.08 15.62 -9.62
C THR A 49 -3.25 15.26 -8.15
N ALA A 50 -2.96 16.19 -7.24
CA ALA A 50 -3.15 16.02 -5.81
C ALA A 50 -4.59 16.31 -5.40
N LEU A 51 -5.20 15.39 -4.65
CA LEU A 51 -6.54 15.50 -4.09
C LEU A 51 -6.49 15.23 -2.58
N VAL A 52 -6.55 16.26 -1.77
CA VAL A 52 -6.53 16.10 -0.31
C VAL A 52 -7.82 15.41 0.14
N GLY A 53 -7.73 14.35 0.94
CA GLY A 53 -8.90 13.64 1.47
C GLY A 53 -8.54 12.43 2.33
N ASN A 54 -9.45 12.08 3.25
CA ASN A 54 -9.34 10.85 4.00
C ASN A 54 -9.86 9.69 3.15
N ALA A 55 -8.99 8.76 2.79
CA ALA A 55 -9.35 7.60 1.98
C ALA A 55 -10.33 6.63 2.69
N ALA A 56 -10.42 6.68 4.03
CA ALA A 56 -11.38 5.89 4.80
C ALA A 56 -12.80 6.47 4.77
N ASP A 57 -12.96 7.73 4.35
CA ASP A 57 -14.23 8.41 4.31
C ASP A 57 -14.93 8.22 2.96
N GLY A 58 -15.97 7.38 2.96
CA GLY A 58 -16.77 7.11 1.75
C GLY A 58 -17.54 8.31 1.24
N GLU A 59 -17.87 9.30 2.10
CA GLU A 59 -18.55 10.53 1.69
C GLU A 59 -17.59 11.46 0.94
N VAL A 60 -16.36 11.61 1.45
CA VAL A 60 -15.29 12.33 0.75
C VAL A 60 -15.05 11.76 -0.64
N TRP A 61 -15.08 10.43 -0.78
CA TRP A 61 -15.00 9.80 -2.10
C TRP A 61 -16.18 10.18 -3.00
N ARG A 62 -17.41 10.02 -2.53
CA ARG A 62 -18.62 10.22 -3.35
C ARG A 62 -18.81 11.67 -3.76
N GLN A 63 -18.60 12.61 -2.82
CA GLN A 63 -18.92 14.02 -3.04
C GLN A 63 -17.77 14.83 -3.65
N ARG A 64 -16.52 14.38 -3.49
CA ARG A 64 -15.39 15.21 -3.88
C ARG A 64 -14.35 14.49 -4.75
N LEU A 65 -13.73 13.42 -4.27
CA LEU A 65 -12.58 12.83 -4.98
C LEU A 65 -13.00 12.22 -6.32
N LEU A 66 -13.98 11.34 -6.29
CA LEU A 66 -14.45 10.62 -7.49
C LEU A 66 -15.05 11.57 -8.56
N PRO A 67 -15.93 12.52 -8.23
CA PRO A 67 -16.45 13.48 -9.22
C PRO A 67 -15.36 14.28 -9.92
N ILE A 68 -14.33 14.75 -9.20
CA ILE A 68 -13.20 15.49 -9.79
C ILE A 68 -12.44 14.61 -10.78
N ILE A 69 -12.15 13.35 -10.41
CA ILE A 69 -11.42 12.40 -11.25
C ILE A 69 -12.22 12.12 -12.53
N LEU A 70 -13.50 11.77 -12.38
CA LEU A 70 -14.35 11.39 -13.51
C LEU A 70 -14.63 12.55 -14.46
N ALA A 71 -14.83 13.77 -13.96
CA ALA A 71 -15.01 14.96 -14.79
C ALA A 71 -13.80 15.23 -15.68
N GLN A 72 -12.60 14.91 -15.21
CA GLN A 72 -11.36 15.12 -15.95
C GLN A 72 -10.98 13.98 -16.90
N THR A 73 -11.44 12.76 -16.65
CA THR A 73 -10.90 11.55 -17.30
C THR A 73 -11.96 10.65 -17.91
N GLY A 74 -13.21 10.75 -17.47
CA GLY A 74 -14.30 9.87 -17.85
C GLY A 74 -14.18 8.44 -17.32
N GLY A 75 -13.12 8.11 -16.55
CA GLY A 75 -12.98 6.76 -15.98
C GLY A 75 -11.66 6.52 -15.27
N ILE A 76 -11.56 5.37 -14.58
CA ILE A 76 -10.40 4.92 -13.81
C ILE A 76 -10.00 3.53 -14.31
N ASP A 77 -8.74 3.36 -14.67
CA ASP A 77 -8.19 2.10 -15.18
C ASP A 77 -7.45 1.31 -14.09
N ALA A 78 -6.88 1.98 -13.09
CA ALA A 78 -6.23 1.32 -11.97
C ALA A 78 -6.41 2.08 -10.65
N LEU A 79 -6.58 1.35 -9.55
CA LEU A 79 -6.57 1.87 -8.19
C LEU A 79 -5.47 1.19 -7.38
N ILE A 80 -4.55 1.98 -6.83
CA ILE A 80 -3.51 1.49 -5.91
C ILE A 80 -3.86 1.94 -4.49
N CYS A 81 -4.23 0.99 -3.65
CA CYS A 81 -4.51 1.19 -2.23
C CYS A 81 -3.20 1.12 -1.45
N SER A 82 -2.51 2.28 -1.32
CA SER A 82 -1.25 2.42 -0.59
C SER A 82 -1.39 3.27 0.68
N ALA A 83 -2.58 3.81 0.97
CA ALA A 83 -2.84 4.44 2.26
C ALA A 83 -2.69 3.40 3.38
N GLY A 84 -2.00 3.78 4.45
CA GLY A 84 -1.78 2.94 5.60
C GLY A 84 -1.41 3.76 6.83
N GLY A 85 -1.22 3.06 7.93
CA GLY A 85 -0.80 3.62 9.21
C GLY A 85 -0.29 2.51 10.12
N MET A 86 0.25 2.91 11.24
CA MET A 86 0.69 1.99 12.30
C MET A 86 -0.51 1.43 13.08
N GLY A 87 -0.25 0.52 13.96
CA GLY A 87 -1.21 -0.10 14.89
C GLY A 87 -0.42 -0.94 15.89
N ASN A 88 0.58 -0.29 16.50
CA ASN A 88 1.64 -0.94 17.29
C ASN A 88 1.24 -0.94 18.77
N SER A 89 0.57 -2.00 19.20
CA SER A 89 0.35 -2.33 20.60
C SER A 89 -0.05 -3.81 20.71
N PRO A 90 0.25 -4.50 21.84
CA PRO A 90 -0.26 -5.84 22.09
C PRO A 90 -1.76 -5.79 22.35
N ALA A 91 -2.46 -6.91 22.12
CA ALA A 91 -3.93 -6.97 22.18
C ALA A 91 -4.51 -6.49 23.52
N ALA A 92 -3.85 -6.82 24.64
CA ALA A 92 -4.32 -6.43 25.98
C ALA A 92 -4.19 -4.92 26.26
N GLU A 93 -3.33 -4.21 25.55
CA GLU A 93 -3.03 -2.79 25.74
C GLU A 93 -3.64 -1.92 24.64
N THR A 94 -4.19 -2.54 23.59
CA THR A 94 -4.81 -1.82 22.47
C THR A 94 -6.15 -1.24 22.91
N SER A 95 -6.26 0.09 22.99
CA SER A 95 -7.51 0.76 23.23
C SER A 95 -8.47 0.66 22.03
N ASP A 96 -9.76 0.85 22.26
CA ASP A 96 -10.77 0.89 21.19
C ASP A 96 -10.46 1.96 20.11
N SER A 97 -9.89 3.09 20.50
CA SER A 97 -9.49 4.14 19.55
C SER A 97 -8.32 3.70 18.69
N GLN A 98 -7.26 3.14 19.28
CA GLN A 98 -6.11 2.61 18.54
C GLN A 98 -6.51 1.49 17.59
N TRP A 99 -7.41 0.60 18.03
CA TRP A 99 -7.97 -0.45 17.18
C TRP A 99 -8.69 0.13 15.96
N ARG A 100 -9.60 1.10 16.16
CA ARG A 100 -10.33 1.76 15.07
C ARG A 100 -9.36 2.50 14.13
N GLU A 101 -8.39 3.22 14.66
CA GLU A 101 -7.39 3.94 13.85
C GLU A 101 -6.57 2.99 12.97
N ALA A 102 -6.16 1.83 13.51
CA ALA A 102 -5.44 0.83 12.74
C ALA A 102 -6.29 0.25 11.60
N LEU A 103 -7.56 -0.06 11.87
CA LEU A 103 -8.50 -0.52 10.84
C LEU A 103 -8.81 0.56 9.82
N ASP A 104 -9.08 1.79 10.25
CA ASP A 104 -9.43 2.89 9.36
C ASP A 104 -8.27 3.26 8.45
N GLY A 105 -7.05 3.32 8.98
CA GLY A 105 -5.87 3.65 8.22
C GLY A 105 -5.52 2.61 7.16
N ASN A 106 -5.68 1.33 7.46
CA ASN A 106 -5.20 0.23 6.61
C ASN A 106 -6.30 -0.50 5.83
N LEU A 107 -7.45 -0.79 6.45
CA LEU A 107 -8.51 -1.61 5.85
C LEU A 107 -9.69 -0.76 5.34
N THR A 108 -10.27 0.09 6.19
CA THR A 108 -11.42 0.91 5.81
C THR A 108 -11.08 1.87 4.66
N SER A 109 -9.85 2.42 4.68
CA SER A 109 -9.34 3.27 3.60
C SER A 109 -9.31 2.55 2.24
N ALA A 110 -8.84 1.31 2.22
CA ALA A 110 -8.81 0.50 1.01
C ALA A 110 -10.23 0.12 0.56
N PHE A 111 -11.08 -0.35 1.48
CA PHE A 111 -12.46 -0.72 1.18
C PHE A 111 -13.28 0.47 0.63
N ALA A 112 -13.22 1.63 1.27
CA ALA A 112 -13.97 2.82 0.85
C ALA A 112 -13.51 3.30 -0.53
N SER A 113 -12.20 3.28 -0.79
CA SER A 113 -11.61 3.64 -2.09
C SER A 113 -12.07 2.70 -3.19
N VAL A 114 -11.99 1.39 -2.95
CA VAL A 114 -12.43 0.37 -3.92
C VAL A 114 -13.91 0.53 -4.19
N ARG A 115 -14.76 0.58 -3.16
CA ARG A 115 -16.22 0.71 -3.31
C ARG A 115 -16.60 1.94 -4.15
N ALA A 116 -15.89 3.05 -3.96
CA ALA A 116 -16.16 4.27 -4.74
C ALA A 116 -15.70 4.14 -6.20
N CYS A 117 -14.51 3.58 -6.45
CA CYS A 117 -13.94 3.48 -7.79
C CYS A 117 -14.49 2.30 -8.61
N LEU A 118 -15.08 1.30 -7.96
CA LEU A 118 -15.45 0.03 -8.56
C LEU A 118 -16.38 0.15 -9.80
N PRO A 119 -17.42 1.00 -9.83
CA PRO A 119 -18.24 1.16 -11.04
C PRO A 119 -17.41 1.59 -12.26
N SER A 120 -16.44 2.47 -12.05
CA SER A 120 -15.54 2.92 -13.11
C SER A 120 -14.54 1.84 -13.52
N LEU A 121 -13.98 1.11 -12.56
CA LEU A 121 -13.07 0.00 -12.82
C LEU A 121 -13.77 -1.12 -13.61
N ILE A 122 -15.04 -1.42 -13.33
CA ILE A 122 -15.85 -2.38 -14.10
C ILE A 122 -16.01 -1.88 -15.54
N ALA A 123 -16.42 -0.63 -15.72
CA ALA A 123 -16.63 -0.06 -17.06
C ALA A 123 -15.34 -0.06 -17.92
N ARG A 124 -14.18 0.02 -17.28
CA ARG A 124 -12.84 0.04 -17.91
C ARG A 124 -12.15 -1.34 -17.92
N ARG A 125 -12.74 -2.38 -17.33
CA ARG A 125 -12.07 -3.67 -17.08
C ARG A 125 -10.71 -3.47 -16.42
N GLY A 126 -10.70 -2.62 -15.42
CA GLY A 126 -9.50 -2.12 -14.75
C GLY A 126 -8.94 -3.07 -13.71
N ASN A 127 -8.12 -2.54 -12.83
CA ASN A 127 -7.54 -3.35 -11.76
C ASN A 127 -7.43 -2.59 -10.43
N VAL A 128 -7.38 -3.37 -9.35
CA VAL A 128 -7.11 -2.90 -7.99
C VAL A 128 -5.83 -3.56 -7.49
N LEU A 129 -4.94 -2.77 -6.93
CA LEU A 129 -3.74 -3.25 -6.26
C LEU A 129 -3.72 -2.79 -4.80
N PHE A 130 -3.48 -3.74 -3.91
CA PHE A 130 -3.33 -3.48 -2.48
C PHE A 130 -1.86 -3.52 -2.10
N VAL A 131 -1.36 -2.44 -1.52
CA VAL A 131 -0.07 -2.43 -0.83
C VAL A 131 -0.32 -2.98 0.58
N ALA A 132 -0.16 -4.28 0.70
CA ALA A 132 -0.32 -5.04 1.92
C ALA A 132 0.98 -5.02 2.77
N SER A 133 1.44 -6.16 3.27
CA SER A 133 2.69 -6.33 4.01
C SER A 133 2.98 -7.83 4.18
N ILE A 134 4.21 -8.22 4.52
CA ILE A 134 4.47 -9.56 5.09
C ILE A 134 3.64 -9.77 6.37
N ALA A 135 3.27 -8.70 7.08
CA ALA A 135 2.31 -8.74 8.19
C ALA A 135 0.88 -9.16 7.78
N SER A 136 0.61 -9.37 6.49
CA SER A 136 -0.61 -10.02 5.98
C SER A 136 -0.52 -11.56 5.98
N LEU A 137 0.66 -12.11 6.23
CA LEU A 137 0.98 -13.54 6.11
C LEU A 137 1.55 -14.10 7.41
N ALA A 138 2.16 -13.25 8.23
CA ALA A 138 2.77 -13.57 9.51
C ALA A 138 2.49 -12.47 10.52
N ALA A 139 2.87 -12.64 11.78
CA ALA A 139 2.68 -11.65 12.83
C ALA A 139 4.02 -11.24 13.44
N GLY A 140 4.23 -9.93 13.56
CA GLY A 140 5.27 -9.35 14.41
C GLY A 140 4.75 -9.09 15.83
N PRO A 141 5.62 -8.89 16.82
CA PRO A 141 5.22 -8.54 18.17
C PRO A 141 4.60 -7.14 18.21
N GLN A 142 3.71 -6.92 19.18
CA GLN A 142 3.14 -5.60 19.48
C GLN A 142 2.48 -4.89 18.28
N ALA A 143 1.82 -5.64 17.40
CA ALA A 143 1.24 -5.08 16.18
C ALA A 143 -0.18 -5.61 15.90
N CYS A 144 -0.97 -5.83 16.96
CA CYS A 144 -2.28 -6.50 16.87
C CYS A 144 -3.21 -5.84 15.83
N GLY A 145 -3.42 -4.53 15.91
CA GLY A 145 -4.30 -3.81 14.99
C GLY A 145 -3.78 -3.81 13.56
N TYR A 146 -2.49 -3.57 13.39
CA TYR A 146 -1.84 -3.56 12.08
C TYR A 146 -1.88 -4.93 11.39
N VAL A 147 -1.44 -5.97 12.09
CA VAL A 147 -1.45 -7.36 11.59
C VAL A 147 -2.85 -7.79 11.17
N THR A 148 -3.85 -7.53 12.03
CA THR A 148 -5.25 -7.85 11.71
C THR A 148 -5.73 -7.14 10.45
N ALA A 149 -5.51 -5.83 10.36
CA ALA A 149 -5.91 -5.05 9.19
C ALA A 149 -5.20 -5.52 7.91
N LYS A 150 -3.90 -5.83 7.99
CA LYS A 150 -3.12 -6.29 6.83
C LYS A 150 -3.51 -7.71 6.39
N HIS A 151 -3.84 -8.63 7.30
CA HIS A 151 -4.43 -9.93 6.94
C HIS A 151 -5.79 -9.76 6.25
N ALA A 152 -6.64 -8.87 6.77
CA ALA A 152 -7.95 -8.60 6.19
C ALA A 152 -7.87 -8.05 4.75
N LEU A 153 -6.82 -7.31 4.38
CA LEU A 153 -6.61 -6.83 3.00
C LEU A 153 -6.53 -7.98 2.00
N ILE A 154 -5.91 -9.10 2.36
CA ILE A 154 -5.82 -10.27 1.47
C ILE A 154 -7.22 -10.90 1.26
N GLY A 155 -8.04 -10.96 2.31
CA GLY A 155 -9.43 -11.39 2.20
C GLY A 155 -10.24 -10.47 1.28
N LEU A 156 -10.13 -9.15 1.50
CA LEU A 156 -10.79 -8.14 0.68
C LEU A 156 -10.37 -8.23 -0.81
N MET A 157 -9.07 -8.34 -1.07
CA MET A 157 -8.50 -8.49 -2.40
C MET A 157 -9.08 -9.71 -3.13
N ARG A 158 -9.10 -10.86 -2.46
CA ARG A 158 -9.64 -12.12 -3.03
C ARG A 158 -11.14 -12.03 -3.30
N SER A 159 -11.92 -11.40 -2.42
CA SER A 159 -13.36 -11.16 -2.62
C SER A 159 -13.59 -10.32 -3.87
N ILE A 160 -12.85 -9.22 -4.04
CA ILE A 160 -12.96 -8.36 -5.22
C ILE A 160 -12.56 -9.12 -6.49
N ALA A 161 -11.46 -9.87 -6.48
CA ALA A 161 -11.04 -10.69 -7.62
C ALA A 161 -12.11 -11.71 -8.01
N ARG A 162 -12.73 -12.35 -7.03
CA ARG A 162 -13.76 -13.37 -7.25
C ARG A 162 -15.07 -12.79 -7.76
N ASP A 163 -15.53 -11.70 -7.15
CA ASP A 163 -16.86 -11.14 -7.44
C ASP A 163 -16.90 -10.37 -8.77
N TYR A 164 -15.81 -9.63 -9.07
CA TYR A 164 -15.74 -8.73 -10.23
C TYR A 164 -14.83 -9.23 -11.36
N GLY A 165 -14.17 -10.36 -11.18
CA GLY A 165 -13.43 -11.04 -12.25
C GLY A 165 -14.27 -11.34 -13.50
N PRO A 166 -15.51 -11.84 -13.39
CA PRO A 166 -16.40 -12.02 -14.54
C PRO A 166 -16.70 -10.74 -15.32
N GLN A 167 -16.54 -9.57 -14.70
CA GLN A 167 -16.70 -8.26 -15.31
C GLN A 167 -15.37 -7.67 -15.82
N GLY A 168 -14.28 -8.44 -15.74
CA GLY A 168 -12.97 -8.07 -16.25
C GLY A 168 -12.10 -7.28 -15.27
N VAL A 169 -12.51 -7.13 -14.00
CA VAL A 169 -11.69 -6.46 -12.97
C VAL A 169 -10.70 -7.46 -12.37
N ARG A 170 -9.42 -7.10 -12.35
CA ARG A 170 -8.40 -7.86 -11.62
C ARG A 170 -8.14 -7.22 -10.25
N ALA A 171 -7.83 -8.03 -9.25
CA ALA A 171 -7.37 -7.54 -7.96
C ALA A 171 -6.20 -8.38 -7.46
N ASN A 172 -5.13 -7.71 -7.01
CA ASN A 172 -3.92 -8.36 -6.51
C ASN A 172 -3.37 -7.60 -5.29
N ALA A 173 -2.44 -8.21 -4.58
CA ALA A 173 -1.73 -7.59 -3.47
C ALA A 173 -0.21 -7.74 -3.62
N VAL A 174 0.53 -6.71 -3.23
CA VAL A 174 1.97 -6.78 -2.96
C VAL A 174 2.16 -6.80 -1.45
N CYS A 175 2.98 -7.71 -0.96
CA CYS A 175 3.35 -7.85 0.45
C CYS A 175 4.84 -7.50 0.62
N PRO A 176 5.19 -6.21 0.85
CA PRO A 176 6.55 -5.82 1.13
C PRO A 176 7.04 -6.33 2.49
N GLY A 177 8.35 -6.53 2.62
CA GLY A 177 9.06 -6.57 3.88
C GLY A 177 9.35 -5.16 4.40
N TRP A 178 10.53 -4.96 5.03
CA TRP A 178 11.01 -3.63 5.39
C TRP A 178 11.29 -2.78 4.14
N VAL A 179 10.78 -1.57 4.14
CA VAL A 179 10.97 -0.58 3.06
C VAL A 179 11.38 0.75 3.66
N THR A 180 12.42 1.39 3.12
CA THR A 180 12.91 2.69 3.59
C THR A 180 11.89 3.80 3.29
N THR A 181 11.00 4.05 4.23
CA THR A 181 9.91 5.03 4.13
C THR A 181 9.83 5.84 5.41
N PRO A 182 9.24 7.07 5.39
CA PRO A 182 9.07 7.84 6.61
C PRO A 182 8.34 7.08 7.73
N MET A 183 7.39 6.20 7.40
CA MET A 183 6.70 5.37 8.39
C MET A 183 7.65 4.35 9.02
N ALA A 184 8.45 3.65 8.21
CA ALA A 184 9.40 2.67 8.72
C ALA A 184 10.56 3.33 9.48
N ASP A 185 10.99 4.53 9.08
CA ASP A 185 11.98 5.31 9.82
C ASP A 185 11.49 5.63 11.25
N GLU A 186 10.21 5.99 11.39
CA GLU A 186 9.59 6.18 12.71
C GLU A 186 9.55 4.87 13.52
N GLU A 187 9.31 3.72 12.88
CA GLU A 187 9.32 2.40 13.54
C GLU A 187 10.72 1.98 13.99
N MET A 188 11.79 2.51 13.41
CA MET A 188 13.18 2.25 13.85
C MET A 188 13.54 3.03 15.12
N ILE A 189 12.87 4.12 15.47
CA ILE A 189 13.23 4.99 16.59
C ILE A 189 13.39 4.24 17.92
N PRO A 190 12.46 3.36 18.34
CA PRO A 190 12.64 2.61 19.59
C PRO A 190 13.89 1.73 19.60
N LEU A 191 14.21 1.07 18.49
CA LEU A 191 15.40 0.23 18.34
C LEU A 191 16.68 1.08 18.38
N MET A 192 16.69 2.19 17.66
CA MET A 192 17.81 3.15 17.66
C MET A 192 18.11 3.65 19.07
N GLN A 193 17.06 3.99 19.85
CA GLN A 193 17.21 4.46 21.23
C GLN A 193 17.68 3.36 22.18
N ALA A 194 17.16 2.14 22.03
CA ALA A 194 17.49 1.03 22.91
C ALA A 194 18.93 0.51 22.72
N GLU A 195 19.42 0.46 21.48
CA GLU A 195 20.72 -0.10 21.13
C GLU A 195 21.78 0.96 20.76
N GLY A 196 21.43 2.26 20.77
CA GLY A 196 22.37 3.35 20.42
C GLY A 196 22.75 3.38 18.94
N LEU A 197 21.84 2.94 18.05
CA LEU A 197 22.11 2.78 16.62
C LEU A 197 21.73 4.03 15.81
N SER A 198 22.44 4.25 14.72
CA SER A 198 21.96 5.11 13.63
C SER A 198 20.79 4.46 12.89
N LEU A 199 20.03 5.21 12.09
CA LEU A 199 18.95 4.69 11.27
C LEU A 199 19.42 3.58 10.31
N THR A 200 20.58 3.76 9.70
CA THR A 200 21.18 2.76 8.79
C THR A 200 21.50 1.46 9.54
N GLU A 201 22.10 1.55 10.72
CA GLU A 201 22.41 0.38 11.54
C GLU A 201 21.15 -0.31 12.05
N ALA A 202 20.08 0.45 12.38
CA ALA A 202 18.79 -0.13 12.75
C ALA A 202 18.18 -0.97 11.59
N TYR A 203 18.20 -0.45 10.37
CA TYR A 203 17.78 -1.24 9.19
C TYR A 203 18.67 -2.46 8.96
N GLN A 204 19.98 -2.35 9.09
CA GLN A 204 20.92 -3.50 9.02
C GLN A 204 20.57 -4.54 10.10
N ARG A 205 20.26 -4.08 11.30
CA ARG A 205 19.91 -4.94 12.45
C ARG A 205 18.63 -5.74 12.20
N VAL A 206 17.55 -5.11 11.72
CA VAL A 206 16.29 -5.80 11.43
C VAL A 206 16.33 -6.65 10.16
N CYS A 207 17.24 -6.35 9.24
CA CYS A 207 17.43 -7.13 8.01
C CYS A 207 18.58 -8.15 8.10
N ARG A 208 19.18 -8.34 9.29
CA ARG A 208 20.35 -9.21 9.47
C ARG A 208 20.13 -10.64 8.96
N ASP A 209 18.92 -11.17 9.14
CA ASP A 209 18.58 -12.56 8.79
C ASP A 209 17.70 -12.63 7.52
N VAL A 210 17.41 -11.49 6.89
CA VAL A 210 16.77 -11.43 5.57
C VAL A 210 17.80 -11.87 4.50
N PRO A 211 17.48 -12.77 3.57
CA PRO A 211 18.44 -13.25 2.57
C PRO A 211 19.15 -12.16 1.78
N LEU A 212 18.44 -11.11 1.36
CA LEU A 212 19.06 -9.96 0.66
C LEU A 212 19.78 -8.96 1.58
N ARG A 213 19.72 -9.15 2.92
CA ARG A 213 20.48 -8.37 3.93
C ARG A 213 20.22 -6.87 3.92
N ARG A 214 19.12 -6.41 3.35
CA ARG A 214 18.74 -4.99 3.29
C ARG A 214 17.24 -4.80 3.22
N PRO A 215 16.72 -3.62 3.60
CA PRO A 215 15.37 -3.24 3.25
C PRO A 215 15.24 -3.00 1.74
N ALA A 216 14.02 -3.02 1.23
CA ALA A 216 13.72 -2.53 -0.12
C ALA A 216 13.67 -1.00 -0.14
N SER A 217 13.88 -0.40 -1.31
CA SER A 217 13.48 0.98 -1.54
C SER A 217 12.00 1.07 -1.94
N PRO A 218 11.34 2.23 -1.77
CA PRO A 218 10.00 2.45 -2.27
C PRO A 218 9.86 2.21 -3.78
N GLU A 219 10.91 2.52 -4.54
CA GLU A 219 10.98 2.35 -5.98
C GLU A 219 10.94 0.88 -6.38
N GLU A 220 11.67 0.00 -5.68
CA GLU A 220 11.64 -1.45 -5.93
C GLU A 220 10.23 -2.03 -5.73
N ILE A 221 9.49 -1.54 -4.72
CA ILE A 221 8.09 -1.95 -4.51
C ILE A 221 7.17 -1.34 -5.58
N ALA A 222 7.44 -0.12 -6.02
CA ALA A 222 6.67 0.53 -7.08
C ALA A 222 6.78 -0.23 -8.41
N GLU A 223 7.92 -0.82 -8.74
CA GLU A 223 8.09 -1.69 -9.93
C GLU A 223 7.15 -2.90 -9.87
N ALA A 224 7.06 -3.58 -8.73
CA ALA A 224 6.12 -4.68 -8.53
C ALA A 224 4.65 -4.22 -8.68
N CYS A 225 4.33 -3.04 -8.14
CA CYS A 225 3.02 -2.43 -8.28
C CYS A 225 2.70 -2.09 -9.74
N HIS A 226 3.66 -1.51 -10.46
CA HIS A 226 3.52 -1.17 -11.87
C HIS A 226 3.27 -2.41 -12.72
N PHE A 227 4.05 -3.48 -12.52
CA PHE A 227 3.87 -4.75 -13.21
C PHE A 227 2.45 -5.30 -13.00
N LEU A 228 1.98 -5.42 -11.75
CA LEU A 228 0.65 -5.98 -11.46
C LEU A 228 -0.50 -5.09 -11.98
N CYS A 229 -0.28 -3.78 -12.12
CA CYS A 229 -1.23 -2.86 -12.73
C CYS A 229 -1.16 -2.84 -14.26
N SER A 230 -0.15 -3.45 -14.88
CA SER A 230 0.10 -3.41 -16.31
C SER A 230 -0.69 -4.47 -17.09
N PRO A 231 -0.79 -4.34 -18.44
CA PRO A 231 -1.33 -5.38 -19.31
C PRO A 231 -0.53 -6.68 -19.29
N GLN A 232 0.77 -6.65 -18.95
CA GLN A 232 1.61 -7.84 -18.83
C GLN A 232 1.14 -8.80 -17.72
N ALA A 233 0.42 -8.28 -16.73
CA ALA A 233 -0.20 -9.07 -15.67
C ALA A 233 -1.67 -9.48 -15.97
N ALA A 234 -2.08 -9.55 -17.23
CA ALA A 234 -3.48 -9.73 -17.63
C ALA A 234 -4.13 -10.99 -17.07
N ILE A 235 -3.39 -12.09 -16.87
CA ILE A 235 -3.91 -13.35 -16.31
C ILE A 235 -3.78 -13.41 -14.78
N ILE A 236 -3.12 -12.43 -14.16
CA ILE A 236 -2.84 -12.44 -12.72
C ILE A 236 -4.00 -11.73 -11.99
N SER A 237 -4.79 -12.48 -11.23
CA SER A 237 -5.87 -11.98 -10.37
C SER A 237 -6.02 -12.86 -9.13
N GLY A 238 -6.22 -12.26 -7.97
CA GLY A 238 -6.26 -12.95 -6.67
C GLY A 238 -4.87 -13.31 -6.12
N ALA A 239 -3.80 -12.86 -6.74
CA ALA A 239 -2.44 -13.16 -6.35
C ALA A 239 -1.95 -12.27 -5.21
N THR A 240 -1.10 -12.88 -4.37
CA THR A 240 -0.32 -12.20 -3.33
C THR A 240 1.15 -12.30 -3.72
N LEU A 241 1.73 -11.19 -4.16
CA LEU A 241 3.15 -11.10 -4.51
C LEU A 241 3.95 -10.67 -3.29
N VAL A 242 4.79 -11.55 -2.78
CA VAL A 242 5.72 -11.24 -1.67
C VAL A 242 6.96 -10.56 -2.24
N ALA A 243 7.30 -9.38 -1.69
CA ALA A 243 8.44 -8.55 -2.11
C ALA A 243 9.22 -8.10 -0.86
N ASP A 244 9.88 -9.05 -0.20
CA ASP A 244 10.42 -8.91 1.16
C ASP A 244 11.92 -9.25 1.28
N GLY A 245 12.62 -9.38 0.18
CA GLY A 245 14.02 -9.79 0.18
C GLY A 245 14.26 -11.23 0.66
N GLY A 246 13.19 -12.03 0.75
CA GLY A 246 13.24 -13.41 1.22
C GLY A 246 12.98 -13.57 2.73
N ALA A 247 12.56 -12.51 3.43
CA ALA A 247 12.34 -12.58 4.89
C ALA A 247 11.36 -13.68 5.29
N SER A 248 10.29 -13.90 4.53
CA SER A 248 9.23 -14.87 4.83
C SER A 248 9.59 -16.33 4.53
N ILE A 249 10.71 -16.61 3.87
CA ILE A 249 11.15 -17.98 3.57
C ILE A 249 12.22 -18.51 4.55
N VAL A 250 12.60 -17.69 5.53
CA VAL A 250 13.61 -18.07 6.53
C VAL A 250 12.98 -18.96 7.59
N ASP A 251 13.52 -20.17 7.73
CA ASP A 251 13.18 -21.05 8.85
C ASP A 251 13.95 -20.59 10.10
N VAL A 252 13.23 -19.90 10.99
CA VAL A 252 13.81 -19.26 12.20
C VAL A 252 14.62 -20.25 13.06
N PRO A 253 14.18 -21.49 13.34
CA PRO A 253 14.98 -22.47 14.08
C PRO A 253 16.34 -22.76 13.46
N THR A 254 16.46 -22.72 12.14
CA THR A 254 17.73 -23.03 11.45
C THR A 254 18.75 -21.89 11.49
N LEU A 255 18.38 -20.69 11.93
CA LEU A 255 19.32 -19.56 12.15
C LEU A 255 20.43 -19.92 13.14
N ALA A 256 20.21 -20.92 14.02
CA ALA A 256 21.23 -21.41 14.94
C ALA A 256 22.42 -22.09 14.24
N PHE A 257 22.30 -22.42 12.94
CA PHE A 257 23.35 -23.05 12.15
C PHE A 257 24.03 -22.11 11.16
N ALA A 258 23.65 -20.81 11.14
CA ALA A 258 24.15 -19.81 10.23
C ALA A 258 25.36 -19.03 10.80
#